data_b41397f4391a373fbc92900a0dc097ff
#
_entry.id   b41397f4391a373fbc92900a0dc097ff
#
_cell.length_a   1.000
_cell.length_b   1.000
_cell.length_c   1.000
_cell.angle_alpha   90.00
_cell.angle_beta   90.00
_cell.angle_gamma   90.00
#
_symmetry.space_group_name_H-M   'P 1'
#
loop_
_entity.id
_entity.type
_entity.pdbx_description
1 polymer ?
#
loop_
_entity_poly.entity_id
_entity_poly.type
_entity_poly.pdbx_seq_one_letter_code
_entity_poly.pdbx_strand_id
1 'polypeptide(L)'
;MDSSIISRRAFYRSIRNEDFTKTKFSQIVPDREGLYLKKKVFLGYTDISAAGSRALLGISVKTISCDLDIPELGTSELICHPSTVTMDIPLLPIQIMHLNDAIIFKFSLIVINTSLPPSKCHLVADKIVNLCSESEIERLVVLTTIKLRIPEKKLAPLYENTFNTRALTTSPSLPDDTKVHDAFLNVLIQMVQLQGIPCNMMIAPGHGAFSSVPTVDDNSLQAIRAFHQFIGGWTRLKFDEKVCLSLEFGRSKKIRRAGTLFMFS
;
A
#
# COMPACT_ATOMS: atom_id res chain seq x y z
N MET A 1 -34.98 14.09 1.57
CA MET A 1 -33.71 14.51 0.91
C MET A 1 -32.75 14.89 2.01
N ASP A 2 -31.74 14.10 2.16
CA ASP A 2 -30.88 14.08 3.35
C ASP A 2 -29.91 15.29 3.37
N SER A 3 -30.01 16.14 4.40
CA SER A 3 -29.18 17.35 4.57
C SER A 3 -27.67 17.05 4.62
N SER A 4 -27.30 15.79 4.90
CA SER A 4 -25.90 15.32 4.96
C SER A 4 -25.19 15.36 3.60
N ILE A 5 -25.92 15.16 2.48
CA ILE A 5 -25.34 15.14 1.12
C ILE A 5 -25.00 16.56 0.63
N ILE A 6 -25.74 17.56 1.07
CA ILE A 6 -25.54 18.96 0.67
C ILE A 6 -24.29 19.53 1.34
N SER A 7 -24.07 19.19 2.61
CA SER A 7 -22.86 19.61 3.36
C SER A 7 -21.57 19.06 2.74
N ARG A 8 -21.57 17.80 2.28
CA ARG A 8 -20.42 17.14 1.65
C ARG A 8 -19.99 17.77 0.32
N ARG A 9 -20.98 18.19 -0.51
CA ARG A 9 -20.69 18.92 -1.76
C ARG A 9 -20.12 20.32 -1.52
N ALA A 10 -20.51 20.98 -0.44
CA ALA A 10 -20.01 22.30 -0.06
C ALA A 10 -18.55 22.25 0.40
N PHE A 11 -18.16 21.22 1.17
CA PHE A 11 -16.78 20.99 1.62
C PHE A 11 -15.82 20.81 0.43
N TYR A 12 -16.17 19.96 -0.54
CA TYR A 12 -15.34 19.77 -1.75
C TYR A 12 -15.32 21.01 -2.67
N ARG A 13 -16.31 21.89 -2.60
CA ARG A 13 -16.27 23.19 -3.31
C ARG A 13 -15.36 24.21 -2.62
N SER A 14 -15.30 24.21 -1.29
CA SER A 14 -14.39 25.08 -0.52
C SER A 14 -12.93 24.77 -0.83
N ILE A 15 -12.57 23.48 -0.89
CA ILE A 15 -11.21 23.05 -1.25
C ILE A 15 -10.84 23.47 -2.70
N ARG A 16 -11.82 23.66 -3.59
CA ARG A 16 -11.57 24.05 -4.99
C ARG A 16 -11.21 25.52 -5.19
N ASN A 17 -11.57 26.39 -4.24
CA ASN A 17 -11.47 27.86 -4.41
C ASN A 17 -10.34 28.52 -3.61
N GLU A 18 -9.57 27.75 -2.82
CA GLU A 18 -8.38 28.29 -2.18
C GLU A 18 -7.19 28.22 -3.14
N ASP A 19 -6.52 29.36 -3.32
CA ASP A 19 -5.34 29.55 -4.17
C ASP A 19 -4.17 28.67 -3.67
N PHE A 20 -4.07 27.44 -4.19
CA PHE A 20 -3.05 26.43 -3.85
C PHE A 20 -1.65 26.75 -4.41
N THR A 21 -1.39 27.95 -4.87
CA THR A 21 -0.13 28.31 -5.53
C THR A 21 1.06 28.46 -4.59
N LYS A 22 0.90 28.37 -3.26
CA LYS A 22 1.98 28.70 -2.31
C LYS A 22 2.29 27.69 -1.21
N THR A 23 1.62 26.57 -1.09
CA THR A 23 1.91 25.61 0.00
C THR A 23 2.65 24.40 -0.53
N LYS A 24 3.96 24.32 -0.20
CA LYS A 24 4.86 23.19 -0.48
C LYS A 24 4.67 22.00 0.47
N PHE A 25 3.58 21.90 1.20
CA PHE A 25 3.40 20.86 2.23
C PHE A 25 2.18 20.01 1.93
N SER A 26 2.35 18.69 2.03
CA SER A 26 1.24 17.76 2.18
C SER A 26 0.52 18.10 3.48
N GLN A 27 -0.75 18.43 3.43
CA GLN A 27 -1.55 18.67 4.62
C GLN A 27 -2.03 17.32 5.16
N ILE A 28 -1.79 17.06 6.45
CA ILE A 28 -2.50 16.02 7.18
C ILE A 28 -3.88 16.59 7.49
N VAL A 29 -4.91 16.03 6.90
CA VAL A 29 -6.29 16.39 7.21
C VAL A 29 -6.76 15.44 8.32
N PRO A 30 -7.04 15.95 9.53
CA PRO A 30 -7.57 15.08 10.60
C PRO A 30 -8.94 14.55 10.20
N ASP A 31 -9.14 13.26 10.41
CA ASP A 31 -10.39 12.55 10.13
C ASP A 31 -11.49 13.01 11.09
N ARG A 32 -12.33 13.93 10.68
CA ARG A 32 -13.53 14.32 11.46
C ARG A 32 -14.84 14.19 10.71
N GLU A 33 -14.84 13.98 9.40
CA GLU A 33 -16.07 13.81 8.62
C GLU A 33 -15.89 12.80 7.47
N GLY A 34 -15.87 11.50 7.80
CA GLY A 34 -15.99 10.41 6.83
C GLY A 34 -14.86 10.34 5.79
N LEU A 35 -13.90 9.48 6.05
CA LEU A 35 -12.83 9.16 5.12
C LEU A 35 -13.41 8.46 3.87
N TYR A 36 -13.21 9.02 2.69
CA TYR A 36 -13.69 8.47 1.43
C TYR A 36 -12.54 8.12 0.50
N LEU A 37 -12.59 6.91 -0.07
CA LEU A 37 -11.66 6.51 -1.14
C LEU A 37 -12.16 6.98 -2.51
N LYS A 38 -11.24 7.15 -3.43
CA LYS A 38 -11.54 7.34 -4.86
C LYS A 38 -11.96 6.00 -5.47
N LYS A 39 -12.54 6.04 -6.68
CA LYS A 39 -13.07 4.85 -7.34
C LYS A 39 -12.03 3.74 -7.60
N LYS A 40 -10.75 4.09 -7.68
CA LYS A 40 -9.64 3.15 -7.85
C LYS A 40 -8.66 3.31 -6.70
N VAL A 41 -8.30 2.21 -6.07
CA VAL A 41 -7.48 2.18 -4.85
C VAL A 41 -6.29 1.27 -5.07
N PHE A 42 -5.09 1.75 -4.77
CA PHE A 42 -3.92 0.91 -4.63
C PHE A 42 -3.65 0.67 -3.15
N LEU A 43 -3.39 -0.56 -2.79
CA LEU A 43 -2.97 -0.97 -1.45
C LEU A 43 -1.57 -1.57 -1.51
N GLY A 44 -0.63 -0.98 -0.79
CA GLY A 44 0.69 -1.55 -0.52
C GLY A 44 0.87 -1.75 0.98
N TYR A 45 1.46 -2.85 1.37
CA TYR A 45 1.70 -3.17 2.78
C TYR A 45 3.08 -3.76 3.02
N THR A 46 3.46 -3.89 4.28
CA THR A 46 4.74 -4.43 4.71
C THR A 46 4.73 -5.96 4.71
N ASP A 47 4.75 -6.53 3.52
CA ASP A 47 4.99 -7.95 3.27
C ASP A 47 6.46 -8.33 3.53
N ILE A 48 6.91 -9.46 2.98
CA ILE A 48 8.28 -9.97 3.16
C ILE A 48 9.38 -8.99 2.75
N SER A 49 9.11 -8.05 1.83
CA SER A 49 10.07 -7.06 1.31
C SER A 49 9.60 -5.62 1.43
N ALA A 50 8.37 -5.39 1.86
CA ALA A 50 7.69 -4.09 1.86
C ALA A 50 7.73 -3.38 0.48
N ALA A 51 7.84 -4.13 -0.62
CA ALA A 51 8.00 -3.55 -1.95
C ALA A 51 6.74 -2.79 -2.38
N GLY A 52 5.55 -3.27 -2.03
CA GLY A 52 4.29 -2.59 -2.31
C GLY A 52 4.20 -1.22 -1.62
N SER A 53 4.49 -1.15 -0.32
CA SER A 53 4.52 0.11 0.44
C SER A 53 5.56 1.08 -0.12
N ARG A 54 6.79 0.60 -0.37
CA ARG A 54 7.87 1.41 -0.94
C ARG A 54 7.53 1.96 -2.32
N ALA A 55 6.92 1.13 -3.17
CA ALA A 55 6.51 1.55 -4.51
C ALA A 55 5.48 2.69 -4.44
N LEU A 56 4.48 2.60 -3.56
CA LEU A 56 3.48 3.65 -3.42
C LEU A 56 4.03 4.93 -2.77
N LEU A 57 4.93 4.82 -1.80
CA LEU A 57 5.58 5.97 -1.17
C LEU A 57 6.50 6.75 -2.12
N GLY A 58 6.98 6.11 -3.19
CA GLY A 58 7.80 6.76 -4.22
C GLY A 58 7.02 7.52 -5.29
N ILE A 59 5.73 7.68 -5.16
CA ILE A 59 4.92 8.41 -6.16
C ILE A 59 5.24 9.90 -6.11
N SER A 60 5.66 10.46 -7.26
CA SER A 60 6.09 11.86 -7.42
C SER A 60 4.92 12.79 -7.75
N VAL A 61 3.86 12.76 -6.96
CA VAL A 61 2.68 13.62 -7.16
C VAL A 61 2.28 14.25 -5.83
N LYS A 62 1.78 15.47 -5.87
CA LYS A 62 1.22 16.11 -4.67
C LYS A 62 0.07 15.26 -4.14
N THR A 63 0.16 14.89 -2.88
CA THR A 63 -0.84 14.07 -2.21
C THR A 63 -1.38 14.79 -0.98
N ILE A 64 -2.65 14.55 -0.68
CA ILE A 64 -3.24 14.84 0.62
C ILE A 64 -3.20 13.52 1.39
N SER A 65 -2.54 13.52 2.54
CA SER A 65 -2.42 12.32 3.38
C SER A 65 -3.36 12.41 4.57
N CYS A 66 -4.07 11.32 4.84
CA CYS A 66 -4.90 11.13 6.01
C CYS A 66 -4.39 9.91 6.77
N ASP A 67 -4.44 9.95 8.10
CA ASP A 67 -4.19 8.78 8.94
C ASP A 67 -5.43 7.86 8.94
N LEU A 68 -5.23 6.59 8.75
CA LEU A 68 -6.23 5.58 9.06
C LEU A 68 -5.97 5.10 10.50
N ASP A 69 -6.51 5.86 11.45
CA ASP A 69 -6.35 5.52 12.86
C ASP A 69 -7.10 4.22 13.19
N ILE A 70 -6.35 3.28 13.76
CA ILE A 70 -6.87 2.02 14.30
C ILE A 70 -6.37 1.91 15.73
N PRO A 71 -7.11 2.45 16.71
CA PRO A 71 -6.65 2.54 18.11
C PRO A 71 -6.22 1.20 18.70
N GLU A 72 -6.82 0.10 18.24
CA GLU A 72 -6.51 -1.24 18.70
C GLU A 72 -5.12 -1.74 18.27
N LEU A 73 -4.48 -1.09 17.31
CA LEU A 73 -3.08 -1.38 16.96
C LEU A 73 -2.10 -0.86 18.02
N GLY A 74 -2.53 0.13 18.80
CA GLY A 74 -1.65 0.80 19.76
C GLY A 74 -0.55 1.61 19.06
N THR A 75 0.56 1.84 19.78
CA THR A 75 1.73 2.52 19.20
C THR A 75 2.42 1.60 18.20
N SER A 76 2.22 1.88 16.92
CA SER A 76 2.83 1.13 15.82
C SER A 76 4.16 1.75 15.40
N GLU A 77 5.22 0.95 15.36
CA GLU A 77 6.50 1.39 14.83
C GLU A 77 6.46 1.37 13.29
N LEU A 78 7.02 2.40 12.67
CA LEU A 78 7.19 2.43 11.22
C LEU A 78 8.25 1.40 10.79
N ILE A 79 7.98 0.71 9.68
CA ILE A 79 8.91 -0.26 9.10
C ILE A 79 9.83 0.39 8.07
N CYS A 80 9.28 1.23 7.20
CA CYS A 80 10.07 1.97 6.24
C CYS A 80 10.38 3.37 6.80
N HIS A 81 11.65 3.71 6.86
CA HIS A 81 12.13 5.00 7.32
C HIS A 81 12.95 5.68 6.22
N PRO A 82 12.87 7.01 6.07
CA PRO A 82 13.78 7.71 5.17
C PRO A 82 15.20 7.68 5.73
N SER A 83 16.18 7.25 4.91
CA SER A 83 17.58 7.21 5.35
C SER A 83 18.34 8.51 5.07
N THR A 84 18.12 9.11 3.90
CA THR A 84 18.92 10.23 3.40
C THR A 84 18.10 11.34 2.73
N VAL A 85 16.86 11.10 2.40
CA VAL A 85 15.99 12.05 1.69
C VAL A 85 14.91 12.55 2.63
N THR A 86 14.80 13.87 2.77
CA THR A 86 13.64 14.49 3.42
C THR A 86 12.42 14.23 2.55
N MET A 87 11.48 13.46 3.06
CA MET A 87 10.19 13.28 2.40
C MET A 87 9.29 14.47 2.73
N ASP A 88 8.66 15.03 1.70
CA ASP A 88 7.65 16.09 1.88
C ASP A 88 6.34 15.56 2.49
N ILE A 89 6.22 14.23 2.63
CA ILE A 89 5.04 13.55 3.17
C ILE A 89 5.42 12.90 4.49
N PRO A 90 4.70 13.17 5.59
CA PRO A 90 4.90 12.46 6.85
C PRO A 90 4.56 10.98 6.65
N LEU A 91 5.39 10.10 7.19
CA LEU A 91 5.13 8.66 7.19
C LEU A 91 4.27 8.31 8.41
N LEU A 92 3.15 7.66 8.15
CA LEU A 92 2.21 7.17 9.16
C LEU A 92 2.18 5.64 9.15
N PRO A 93 1.80 4.99 10.26
CA PRO A 93 1.68 3.53 10.33
C PRO A 93 0.73 2.97 9.27
N ILE A 94 -0.44 3.56 9.12
CA ILE A 94 -1.38 3.30 8.03
C ILE A 94 -1.85 4.65 7.51
N GLN A 95 -1.57 4.93 6.25
CA GLN A 95 -1.94 6.20 5.64
C GLN A 95 -2.74 6.02 4.37
N ILE A 96 -3.67 6.92 4.16
CA ILE A 96 -4.42 7.06 2.91
C ILE A 96 -3.96 8.33 2.23
N MET A 97 -3.49 8.20 1.00
CA MET A 97 -3.05 9.32 0.20
C MET A 97 -4.01 9.52 -0.98
N HIS A 98 -4.54 10.71 -1.12
CA HIS A 98 -5.33 11.11 -2.28
C HIS A 98 -4.45 11.91 -3.22
N LEU A 99 -4.40 11.50 -4.47
CA LEU A 99 -3.63 12.19 -5.49
C LEU A 99 -4.34 13.51 -5.84
N ASN A 100 -3.61 14.63 -5.70
CA ASN A 100 -4.14 15.98 -5.92
C ASN A 100 -3.68 16.55 -7.28
N ASP A 101 -3.88 15.79 -8.35
CA ASP A 101 -3.61 16.23 -9.73
C ASP A 101 -4.92 16.23 -10.51
N ALA A 102 -5.22 17.34 -11.19
CA ALA A 102 -6.47 17.52 -11.95
C ALA A 102 -6.71 16.46 -13.04
N ILE A 103 -5.64 15.81 -13.53
CA ILE A 103 -5.71 14.77 -14.54
C ILE A 103 -5.84 13.39 -13.90
N ILE A 104 -5.37 13.22 -12.65
CA ILE A 104 -5.19 11.92 -11.97
C ILE A 104 -6.13 11.75 -10.77
N PHE A 105 -7.13 12.59 -10.58
CA PHE A 105 -8.08 12.60 -9.45
C PHE A 105 -8.81 11.28 -9.13
N LYS A 106 -8.49 10.21 -9.83
CA LYS A 106 -9.26 8.96 -9.78
C LYS A 106 -8.72 7.92 -8.83
N PHE A 107 -7.60 8.20 -8.14
CA PHE A 107 -6.90 7.20 -7.36
C PHE A 107 -6.74 7.60 -5.89
N SER A 108 -6.88 6.62 -5.01
CA SER A 108 -6.42 6.66 -3.62
C SER A 108 -5.35 5.61 -3.42
N LEU A 109 -4.41 5.89 -2.54
CA LEU A 109 -3.37 4.96 -2.15
C LEU A 109 -3.54 4.66 -0.67
N ILE A 110 -3.56 3.40 -0.32
CA ILE A 110 -3.51 2.94 1.07
C ILE A 110 -2.11 2.34 1.28
N VAL A 111 -1.38 2.88 2.22
CA VAL A 111 -0.04 2.39 2.56
C VAL A 111 -0.02 1.94 4.00
N ILE A 112 0.23 0.66 4.22
CA ILE A 112 0.49 0.10 5.54
C ILE A 112 2.00 0.08 5.73
N ASN A 113 2.52 0.95 6.57
CA ASN A 113 3.95 1.11 6.87
C ASN A 113 4.28 0.64 8.29
N THR A 114 3.59 -0.35 8.77
CA THR A 114 3.84 -0.95 10.08
C THR A 114 3.77 -2.47 10.00
N SER A 115 4.41 -3.15 10.96
CA SER A 115 4.27 -4.60 11.08
C SER A 115 2.90 -4.93 11.67
N LEU A 116 2.16 -5.79 10.99
CA LEU A 116 0.86 -6.24 11.45
C LEU A 116 1.03 -7.56 12.21
N PRO A 117 0.78 -7.59 13.54
CA PRO A 117 0.71 -8.83 14.28
C PRO A 117 -0.41 -9.72 13.71
N PRO A 118 -0.23 -11.06 13.61
CA PRO A 118 -1.26 -11.96 13.08
C PRO A 118 -2.64 -11.78 13.73
N SER A 119 -2.68 -11.50 15.04
CA SER A 119 -3.92 -11.25 15.79
C SER A 119 -4.64 -9.93 15.40
N LYS A 120 -3.98 -9.02 14.69
CA LYS A 120 -4.53 -7.73 14.28
C LYS A 120 -4.80 -7.65 12.77
N CYS A 121 -4.36 -8.66 12.01
CA CYS A 121 -4.56 -8.68 10.55
C CYS A 121 -6.04 -8.60 10.16
N HIS A 122 -6.91 -9.31 10.88
CA HIS A 122 -8.35 -9.31 10.62
C HIS A 122 -8.95 -7.91 10.82
N LEU A 123 -8.59 -7.25 11.91
CA LEU A 123 -9.08 -5.91 12.23
C LEU A 123 -8.71 -4.87 11.15
N VAL A 124 -7.44 -4.89 10.71
CA VAL A 124 -6.95 -3.97 9.67
C VAL A 124 -7.61 -4.27 8.32
N ALA A 125 -7.72 -5.54 7.95
CA ALA A 125 -8.36 -5.95 6.71
C ALA A 125 -9.84 -5.55 6.70
N ASP A 126 -10.57 -5.78 7.81
CA ASP A 126 -11.97 -5.39 7.96
C ASP A 126 -12.16 -3.87 7.79
N LYS A 127 -11.33 -3.07 8.46
CA LYS A 127 -11.41 -1.61 8.34
C LYS A 127 -11.17 -1.14 6.91
N ILE A 128 -10.20 -1.71 6.20
CA ILE A 128 -9.90 -1.37 4.80
C ILE A 128 -11.04 -1.80 3.87
N VAL A 129 -11.54 -3.02 4.02
CA VAL A 129 -12.58 -3.57 3.14
C VAL A 129 -13.90 -2.84 3.36
N ASN A 130 -14.26 -2.51 4.61
CA ASN A 130 -15.44 -1.70 4.92
C ASN A 130 -15.32 -0.30 4.30
N LEU A 131 -14.15 0.35 4.41
CA LEU A 131 -13.89 1.64 3.78
C LEU A 131 -14.01 1.56 2.24
N CYS A 132 -13.53 0.48 1.63
CA CYS A 132 -13.70 0.22 0.20
C CYS A 132 -15.19 0.09 -0.19
N SER A 133 -15.96 -0.65 0.61
CA SER A 133 -17.39 -0.84 0.40
C SER A 133 -18.19 0.45 0.56
N GLU A 134 -17.96 1.18 1.66
CA GLU A 134 -18.60 2.48 1.94
C GLU A 134 -18.30 3.54 0.89
N SER A 135 -17.10 3.50 0.32
CA SER A 135 -16.66 4.40 -0.76
C SER A 135 -17.15 3.96 -2.15
N GLU A 136 -17.80 2.80 -2.25
CA GLU A 136 -18.28 2.20 -3.51
C GLU A 136 -17.17 2.21 -4.57
N ILE A 137 -16.00 1.68 -4.24
CA ILE A 137 -14.87 1.68 -5.15
C ILE A 137 -15.15 0.79 -6.38
N GLU A 138 -14.62 1.17 -7.52
CA GLU A 138 -14.69 0.37 -8.74
C GLU A 138 -13.64 -0.74 -8.74
N ARG A 139 -12.52 -0.51 -8.02
CA ARG A 139 -11.38 -1.43 -8.04
C ARG A 139 -10.38 -1.22 -6.91
N LEU A 140 -10.06 -2.30 -6.24
CA LEU A 140 -8.91 -2.41 -5.34
C LEU A 140 -7.77 -3.11 -6.09
N VAL A 141 -6.57 -2.54 -6.04
CA VAL A 141 -5.34 -3.15 -6.57
C VAL A 141 -4.36 -3.34 -5.42
N VAL A 142 -4.10 -4.59 -5.07
CA VAL A 142 -3.17 -4.94 -3.98
C VAL A 142 -1.79 -5.22 -4.57
N LEU A 143 -0.77 -4.56 -4.07
CA LEU A 143 0.63 -4.79 -4.45
C LEU A 143 1.31 -5.61 -3.37
N THR A 144 1.76 -6.80 -3.71
CA THR A 144 2.37 -7.71 -2.73
C THR A 144 3.52 -8.51 -3.32
N THR A 145 4.42 -8.93 -2.46
CA THR A 145 5.49 -9.88 -2.79
C THR A 145 5.30 -11.16 -2.02
N ILE A 146 5.46 -12.28 -2.69
CA ILE A 146 5.41 -13.60 -2.05
C ILE A 146 6.61 -14.45 -2.47
N LYS A 147 7.00 -15.36 -1.59
CA LYS A 147 8.03 -16.35 -1.90
C LYS A 147 7.44 -17.46 -2.77
N LEU A 148 7.85 -17.49 -4.03
CA LEU A 148 7.43 -18.51 -4.98
C LEU A 148 8.42 -19.70 -4.98
N ARG A 149 7.90 -20.93 -5.09
CA ARG A 149 8.67 -22.15 -5.26
C ARG A 149 8.79 -22.52 -6.75
N ILE A 150 9.08 -21.53 -7.58
CA ILE A 150 9.24 -21.68 -9.03
C ILE A 150 10.71 -21.48 -9.37
N PRO A 151 11.31 -22.27 -10.27
CA PRO A 151 12.67 -22.03 -10.74
C PRO A 151 12.81 -20.62 -11.33
N GLU A 152 13.87 -19.90 -11.00
CA GLU A 152 14.09 -18.49 -11.42
C GLU A 152 13.91 -18.26 -12.93
N LYS A 153 14.37 -19.21 -13.74
CA LYS A 153 14.23 -19.16 -15.21
C LYS A 153 12.77 -19.15 -15.71
N LYS A 154 11.82 -19.51 -14.85
CA LYS A 154 10.38 -19.58 -15.16
C LYS A 154 9.58 -18.52 -14.43
N LEU A 155 10.23 -17.67 -13.61
CA LEU A 155 9.55 -16.61 -12.88
C LEU A 155 9.14 -15.50 -13.84
N ALA A 156 7.86 -15.16 -13.83
CA ALA A 156 7.40 -13.90 -14.41
C ALA A 156 7.73 -12.75 -13.45
N PRO A 157 8.04 -11.55 -13.96
CA PRO A 157 8.31 -10.39 -13.12
C PRO A 157 7.09 -9.96 -12.30
N LEU A 158 5.90 -10.28 -12.77
CA LEU A 158 4.63 -9.96 -12.14
C LEU A 158 3.60 -11.04 -12.46
N TYR A 159 2.81 -11.41 -11.48
CA TYR A 159 1.63 -12.28 -11.59
C TYR A 159 0.40 -11.46 -11.24
N GLU A 160 -0.76 -11.83 -11.81
CA GLU A 160 -2.03 -11.19 -11.50
C GLU A 160 -3.08 -12.24 -11.11
N ASN A 161 -3.63 -12.11 -9.89
CA ASN A 161 -4.82 -12.85 -9.49
C ASN A 161 -6.01 -11.90 -9.33
N THR A 162 -7.18 -12.34 -9.76
CA THR A 162 -8.39 -11.50 -9.81
C THR A 162 -9.50 -12.07 -8.93
N PHE A 163 -10.21 -11.18 -8.25
CA PHE A 163 -11.39 -11.50 -7.44
C PHE A 163 -12.52 -10.55 -7.82
N ASN A 164 -13.67 -11.08 -8.13
CA ASN A 164 -14.89 -10.32 -8.47
C ASN A 164 -14.70 -9.31 -9.63
N THR A 165 -13.69 -9.48 -10.48
CA THR A 165 -13.37 -8.56 -11.58
C THR A 165 -12.56 -9.24 -12.70
N ARG A 166 -12.26 -8.49 -13.77
CA ARG A 166 -11.41 -8.95 -14.88
C ARG A 166 -9.95 -8.54 -14.67
N ALA A 167 -9.05 -9.28 -15.29
CA ALA A 167 -7.63 -8.95 -15.31
C ALA A 167 -7.36 -7.56 -15.91
N LEU A 168 -6.35 -6.88 -15.36
CA LEU A 168 -5.85 -5.58 -15.84
C LEU A 168 -4.71 -5.74 -16.84
N THR A 169 -4.01 -6.87 -16.77
CA THR A 169 -2.81 -7.13 -17.57
C THR A 169 -2.90 -8.49 -18.26
N THR A 170 -1.89 -8.82 -19.04
CA THR A 170 -1.68 -10.15 -19.61
C THR A 170 -0.71 -10.99 -18.76
N SER A 171 -0.41 -10.55 -17.54
CA SER A 171 0.45 -11.31 -16.62
C SER A 171 -0.18 -12.65 -16.28
N PRO A 172 0.62 -13.71 -16.12
CA PRO A 172 0.08 -15.02 -15.72
C PRO A 172 -0.52 -14.96 -14.32
N SER A 173 -1.48 -15.83 -14.03
CA SER A 173 -1.95 -16.08 -12.67
C SER A 173 -0.91 -16.89 -11.89
N LEU A 174 -0.97 -16.81 -10.57
CA LEU A 174 -0.18 -17.72 -9.73
C LEU A 174 -0.57 -19.18 -10.01
N PRO A 175 0.39 -20.12 -9.93
CA PRO A 175 0.06 -21.54 -9.94
C PRO A 175 -0.92 -21.91 -8.84
N ASP A 176 -1.85 -22.83 -9.14
CA ASP A 176 -2.94 -23.23 -8.23
C ASP A 176 -2.43 -23.84 -6.91
N ASP A 177 -1.23 -24.43 -6.92
CA ASP A 177 -0.58 -25.02 -5.76
C ASP A 177 0.19 -24.00 -4.89
N THR A 178 0.15 -22.72 -5.26
CA THR A 178 0.87 -21.68 -4.53
C THR A 178 0.26 -21.46 -3.14
N LYS A 179 1.05 -21.72 -2.11
CA LYS A 179 0.65 -21.45 -0.73
C LYS A 179 1.05 -20.06 -0.30
N VAL A 180 0.07 -19.26 0.09
CA VAL A 180 0.29 -17.92 0.66
C VAL A 180 0.39 -18.06 2.18
N HIS A 181 1.55 -17.71 2.75
CA HIS A 181 1.80 -17.79 4.19
C HIS A 181 1.67 -16.42 4.90
N ASP A 182 1.24 -15.40 4.19
CA ASP A 182 1.00 -14.07 4.75
C ASP A 182 -0.37 -14.00 5.41
N ALA A 183 -0.40 -13.72 6.71
CA ALA A 183 -1.63 -13.71 7.50
C ALA A 183 -2.58 -12.57 7.06
N PHE A 184 -2.03 -11.37 6.81
CA PHE A 184 -2.85 -10.23 6.37
C PHE A 184 -3.45 -10.48 5.00
N LEU A 185 -2.63 -10.96 4.05
CA LEU A 185 -3.07 -11.21 2.70
C LEU A 185 -4.18 -12.28 2.65
N ASN A 186 -4.05 -13.35 3.42
CA ASN A 186 -5.05 -14.40 3.49
C ASN A 186 -6.40 -13.88 4.00
N VAL A 187 -6.38 -13.07 5.05
CA VAL A 187 -7.60 -12.46 5.60
C VAL A 187 -8.20 -11.46 4.62
N LEU A 188 -7.38 -10.61 4.01
CA LEU A 188 -7.81 -9.63 3.02
C LEU A 188 -8.51 -10.29 1.82
N ILE A 189 -7.94 -11.38 1.28
CA ILE A 189 -8.54 -12.14 0.17
C ILE A 189 -9.93 -12.65 0.56
N GLN A 190 -10.05 -13.28 1.73
CA GLN A 190 -11.33 -13.82 2.20
C GLN A 190 -12.39 -12.72 2.31
N MET A 191 -12.05 -11.58 2.91
CA MET A 191 -12.97 -10.47 3.09
C MET A 191 -13.37 -9.83 1.76
N VAL A 192 -12.44 -9.61 0.86
CA VAL A 192 -12.67 -9.09 -0.49
C VAL A 192 -13.65 -10.01 -1.25
N GLN A 193 -13.47 -11.33 -1.16
CA GLN A 193 -14.37 -12.28 -1.79
C GLN A 193 -15.77 -12.27 -1.16
N LEU A 194 -15.85 -12.26 0.18
CA LEU A 194 -17.12 -12.26 0.90
C LEU A 194 -17.95 -10.99 0.65
N GLN A 195 -17.29 -9.83 0.57
CA GLN A 195 -17.96 -8.55 0.35
C GLN A 195 -18.11 -8.20 -1.15
N GLY A 196 -17.67 -9.06 -2.04
CA GLY A 196 -17.80 -8.83 -3.49
C GLY A 196 -16.96 -7.66 -4.02
N ILE A 197 -15.91 -7.23 -3.31
CA ILE A 197 -15.07 -6.10 -3.73
C ILE A 197 -14.30 -6.48 -5.01
N PRO A 198 -14.38 -5.67 -6.09
CA PRO A 198 -13.56 -5.90 -7.30
C PRO A 198 -12.08 -5.70 -7.00
N CYS A 199 -11.29 -6.77 -7.03
CA CYS A 199 -9.89 -6.75 -6.61
C CYS A 199 -8.96 -7.43 -7.61
N ASN A 200 -7.84 -6.77 -7.92
CA ASN A 200 -6.70 -7.35 -8.62
C ASN A 200 -5.50 -7.39 -7.69
N MET A 201 -4.89 -8.53 -7.56
CA MET A 201 -3.64 -8.69 -6.82
C MET A 201 -2.49 -8.76 -7.79
N MET A 202 -1.60 -7.78 -7.71
CA MET A 202 -0.36 -7.72 -8.45
C MET A 202 0.75 -8.28 -7.56
N ILE A 203 1.29 -9.42 -7.95
CA ILE A 203 2.16 -10.23 -7.11
C ILE A 203 3.53 -10.32 -7.78
N ALA A 204 4.54 -9.74 -7.17
CA ALA A 204 5.92 -9.92 -7.61
C ALA A 204 6.60 -11.06 -6.82
N PRO A 205 7.50 -11.84 -7.45
CA PRO A 205 8.36 -12.76 -6.72
C PRO A 205 9.22 -12.01 -5.71
N GLY A 206 9.26 -12.49 -4.46
CA GLY A 206 10.06 -11.89 -3.40
C GLY A 206 10.80 -12.95 -2.60
N HIS A 207 11.93 -12.56 -2.07
CA HIS A 207 12.65 -13.31 -1.05
C HIS A 207 12.56 -12.54 0.26
N GLY A 208 12.79 -13.19 1.39
CA GLY A 208 12.84 -12.44 2.65
C GLY A 208 13.91 -11.34 2.57
N ALA A 209 13.58 -10.14 3.00
CA ALA A 209 14.54 -9.03 3.00
C ALA A 209 15.71 -9.35 3.93
N PHE A 210 16.89 -9.52 3.37
CA PHE A 210 18.15 -9.70 4.11
C PHE A 210 18.82 -8.36 4.41
N SER A 211 18.45 -7.32 3.65
CA SER A 211 19.00 -5.97 3.78
C SER A 211 17.93 -4.96 4.15
N SER A 212 18.31 -3.93 4.91
CA SER A 212 17.43 -2.78 5.20
C SER A 212 17.17 -1.94 3.95
N VAL A 213 18.08 -1.95 2.98
CA VAL A 213 17.98 -1.23 1.71
C VAL A 213 17.54 -2.18 0.60
N PRO A 214 16.67 -1.79 -0.32
CA PRO A 214 16.28 -2.60 -1.47
C PRO A 214 17.50 -2.98 -2.29
N THR A 215 17.67 -4.27 -2.56
CA THR A 215 18.79 -4.79 -3.33
C THR A 215 18.31 -5.70 -4.45
N VAL A 216 19.22 -5.97 -5.39
CA VAL A 216 18.96 -6.97 -6.45
C VAL A 216 18.90 -8.37 -5.84
N ASP A 217 19.71 -8.63 -4.82
CA ASP A 217 19.87 -9.96 -4.23
C ASP A 217 18.62 -10.46 -3.49
N ASP A 218 17.81 -9.53 -2.92
CA ASP A 218 16.57 -9.88 -2.25
C ASP A 218 15.32 -9.69 -3.13
N ASN A 219 15.51 -9.38 -4.40
CA ASN A 219 14.46 -9.11 -5.40
C ASN A 219 13.51 -7.93 -5.06
N SER A 220 13.74 -7.19 -3.98
CA SER A 220 12.86 -6.08 -3.62
C SER A 220 12.91 -4.94 -4.64
N LEU A 221 14.09 -4.67 -5.19
CA LEU A 221 14.27 -3.68 -6.26
C LEU A 221 13.52 -4.06 -7.54
N GLN A 222 13.61 -5.33 -7.95
CA GLN A 222 12.88 -5.82 -9.12
C GLN A 222 11.38 -5.73 -8.90
N ALA A 223 10.90 -6.09 -7.71
CA ALA A 223 9.49 -6.00 -7.37
C ALA A 223 8.98 -4.55 -7.40
N ILE A 224 9.72 -3.60 -6.82
CA ILE A 224 9.40 -2.17 -6.87
C ILE A 224 9.31 -1.69 -8.32
N ARG A 225 10.29 -2.03 -9.17
CA ARG A 225 10.31 -1.66 -10.59
C ARG A 225 9.14 -2.27 -11.36
N ALA A 226 8.80 -3.53 -11.10
CA ALA A 226 7.65 -4.19 -11.73
C ALA A 226 6.34 -3.48 -11.36
N PHE A 227 6.17 -3.11 -10.08
CA PHE A 227 5.00 -2.34 -9.65
C PHE A 227 4.96 -0.94 -10.29
N HIS A 228 6.10 -0.24 -10.39
CA HIS A 228 6.18 1.07 -11.05
C HIS A 228 5.81 0.98 -12.54
N GLN A 229 6.31 -0.03 -13.25
CA GLN A 229 5.94 -0.26 -14.65
C GLN A 229 4.44 -0.51 -14.81
N PHE A 230 3.87 -1.37 -13.96
CA PHE A 230 2.44 -1.66 -13.98
C PHE A 230 1.61 -0.41 -13.68
N ILE A 231 1.88 0.27 -12.54
CA ILE A 231 1.10 1.44 -12.14
C ILE A 231 1.28 2.57 -13.15
N GLY A 232 2.51 2.86 -13.60
CA GLY A 232 2.80 3.90 -14.59
C GLY A 232 2.11 3.64 -15.93
N GLY A 233 2.12 2.40 -16.39
CA GLY A 233 1.42 1.99 -17.63
C GLY A 233 -0.09 2.13 -17.55
N TRP A 234 -0.68 1.81 -16.38
CA TRP A 234 -2.13 1.88 -16.18
C TRP A 234 -2.64 3.28 -15.82
N THR A 235 -1.83 4.09 -15.11
CA THR A 235 -2.28 5.37 -14.53
C THR A 235 -1.57 6.59 -15.10
N ARG A 236 -0.42 6.42 -15.73
CA ARG A 236 0.55 7.47 -16.10
C ARG A 236 1.21 8.16 -14.90
N LEU A 237 1.10 7.60 -13.70
CA LEU A 237 1.80 8.11 -12.53
C LEU A 237 3.31 8.00 -12.73
N LYS A 238 4.01 9.02 -12.28
CA LYS A 238 5.48 9.04 -12.24
C LYS A 238 5.96 8.65 -10.85
N PHE A 239 7.11 8.04 -10.81
CA PHE A 239 7.74 7.58 -9.59
C PHE A 239 9.14 8.18 -9.46
N ASP A 240 9.51 8.48 -8.23
CA ASP A 240 10.89 8.80 -7.88
C ASP A 240 11.57 7.55 -7.31
N GLU A 241 12.38 6.90 -8.14
CA GLU A 241 13.10 5.70 -7.74
C GLU A 241 14.08 5.99 -6.58
N LYS A 242 14.63 7.21 -6.51
CA LYS A 242 15.54 7.61 -5.42
C LYS A 242 14.81 7.62 -4.08
N VAL A 243 13.57 8.10 -4.05
CA VAL A 243 12.72 8.06 -2.84
C VAL A 243 12.47 6.60 -2.43
N CYS A 244 12.06 5.74 -3.37
CA CYS A 244 11.82 4.33 -3.06
C CYS A 244 13.05 3.62 -2.50
N LEU A 245 14.22 3.90 -3.08
CA LEU A 245 15.50 3.30 -2.67
C LEU A 245 16.04 3.89 -1.36
N SER A 246 15.67 5.13 -1.02
CA SER A 246 16.06 5.75 0.24
C SER A 246 15.25 5.28 1.44
N LEU A 247 14.15 4.54 1.23
CA LEU A 247 13.34 3.98 2.31
C LEU A 247 14.00 2.72 2.85
N GLU A 248 14.63 2.84 4.01
CA GLU A 248 15.20 1.71 4.72
C GLU A 248 14.11 0.83 5.34
N PHE A 249 14.25 -0.48 5.16
CA PHE A 249 13.41 -1.48 5.82
C PHE A 249 14.04 -1.82 7.19
N GLY A 250 13.53 -1.20 8.25
CA GLY A 250 14.02 -1.41 9.60
C GLY A 250 13.18 -2.43 10.36
N ARG A 251 13.72 -3.62 10.66
CA ARG A 251 13.20 -4.33 11.85
C ARG A 251 13.60 -3.53 13.06
N SER A 252 12.64 -3.19 13.94
CA SER A 252 12.90 -2.51 15.20
C SER A 252 14.16 -3.07 15.88
N LYS A 253 15.07 -2.17 16.30
CA LYS A 253 16.32 -2.56 17.01
C LYS A 253 16.06 -3.44 18.24
N LYS A 254 14.86 -3.42 18.82
CA LYS A 254 14.45 -4.27 19.94
C LYS A 254 14.41 -5.76 19.58
N ILE A 255 14.01 -6.13 18.35
CA ILE A 255 13.94 -7.53 17.94
C ILE A 255 15.35 -8.12 17.68
N ARG A 256 16.32 -7.28 17.29
CA ARG A 256 17.72 -7.73 17.12
C ARG A 256 18.39 -8.14 18.45
N ARG A 257 18.00 -7.54 19.59
CA ARG A 257 18.55 -7.91 20.91
C ARG A 257 17.95 -9.19 21.49
N ALA A 258 16.72 -9.53 21.16
CA ALA A 258 16.08 -10.76 21.63
C ALA A 258 16.54 -12.03 20.85
N GLY A 259 16.92 -11.88 19.57
CA GLY A 259 17.38 -13.00 18.74
C GLY A 259 18.81 -13.46 19.01
N THR A 260 19.63 -12.66 19.70
CA THR A 260 21.04 -13.00 19.97
C THR A 260 21.24 -13.71 21.32
N LEU A 261 20.18 -13.85 22.13
CA LEU A 261 20.26 -14.44 23.48
C LEU A 261 19.90 -15.94 23.53
N PHE A 262 19.57 -16.56 22.39
CA PHE A 262 19.18 -17.98 22.34
C PHE A 262 20.17 -18.91 21.62
N MET A 263 21.44 -18.50 21.47
CA MET A 263 22.46 -19.37 20.82
C MET A 263 23.60 -19.82 21.74
N PHE A 264 23.46 -19.78 23.04
CA PHE A 264 24.43 -20.47 23.94
C PHE A 264 23.72 -20.93 25.22
N SER A 265 23.23 -22.15 25.17
CA SER A 265 23.15 -23.07 26.32
C SER A 265 22.88 -24.48 25.79
#